data_6a4a9929712ec28445b9ea1802cb3c89
#
_entry.id   6a4a9929712ec28445b9ea1802cb3c89
#
_cell.length_a   1.000
_cell.length_b   1.000
_cell.length_c   1.000
_cell.angle_alpha   90.00
_cell.angle_beta   90.00
_cell.angle_gamma   90.00
#
_symmetry.space_group_name_H-M   'P 1'
#
loop_
_entity.id
_entity.type
_entity.pdbx_description
1 polymer ?
#
loop_
_entity_poly.entity_id
_entity_poly.type
_entity_poly.pdbx_seq_one_letter_code
_entity_poly.pdbx_strand_id
1 'polypeptide(L)'
;MNRTTWLQDRRMEKFCDLLSRWKARELSAQDAGEILGFSERQFRRYRRRYEEEGLTGLFDKRLGKASARRVPIDQVSWMLSEYRTHYTGWTVKHFFDHLRKQHNFRWSYTWVKTQLHTARLVMPAPRRGAHRRKRPRKPCIGMMLHQDGSRYAWLTGQPELDLIVTMDDATSEVYSAFLVEEEGTASTFQGLLEVFTKYGLPSSLYTDRGSHYFLTPQAGGAVDKERLTQVGRALLQLGIEHIPAYSPEARGRSERTFGTLQGRLPKELRLFGISDIAEANRYIREIYLPMHNCLFARAPQVPDESGFVKVRDPDALADVLCVHQNRVVARDNTISYESRSLQLPQSSARPHYVKANVRVHEYPDGTLAIFHGPRRLACYTAEGEQIVDVPIVRSVTPCSPPSRRGLETAEHEAMLEGRPALTASARAVPDALRRDEETVPRSNKETDGKGRSCRACSGITLIPAGPSTASDPPRPLNPKRTNDVLRKPDNCKSYGQLRAYSGGEHDATGFASTVSAML
;
A
#
# COMPACT_ATOMS: atom_id res chain seq x y z
N MET A 1 -34.83 -31.27 -13.58
CA MET A 1 -34.61 -32.24 -12.46
C MET A 1 -33.29 -31.92 -11.78
N ASN A 2 -33.24 -31.80 -10.46
CA ASN A 2 -32.00 -31.49 -9.74
C ASN A 2 -31.11 -32.76 -9.77
N ARG A 3 -29.81 -32.61 -10.11
CA ARG A 3 -28.83 -33.73 -10.19
C ARG A 3 -28.86 -34.64 -8.93
N THR A 4 -29.11 -34.05 -7.77
CA THR A 4 -29.16 -34.77 -6.48
C THR A 4 -30.39 -35.68 -6.40
N THR A 5 -31.54 -35.22 -6.86
CA THR A 5 -32.79 -36.01 -6.91
C THR A 5 -32.63 -37.18 -7.88
N TRP A 6 -32.09 -36.94 -9.08
CA TRP A 6 -31.83 -37.98 -10.07
C TRP A 6 -30.89 -39.06 -9.55
N LEU A 7 -29.79 -38.66 -8.84
CA LEU A 7 -28.86 -39.64 -8.23
C LEU A 7 -29.51 -40.45 -7.12
N GLN A 8 -30.45 -39.85 -6.39
CA GLN A 8 -31.20 -40.56 -5.36
C GLN A 8 -32.14 -41.62 -5.98
N ASP A 9 -32.89 -41.23 -7.01
CA ASP A 9 -33.80 -42.14 -7.72
C ASP A 9 -33.04 -43.35 -8.27
N ARG A 10 -31.91 -43.14 -8.91
CA ARG A 10 -31.04 -44.21 -9.39
C ARG A 10 -30.52 -45.13 -8.30
N ARG A 11 -30.19 -44.59 -7.12
CA ARG A 11 -29.76 -45.39 -5.96
C ARG A 11 -30.92 -46.24 -5.41
N MET A 12 -32.12 -45.69 -5.40
CA MET A 12 -33.32 -46.39 -4.96
C MET A 12 -33.69 -47.53 -5.90
N GLU A 13 -33.69 -47.27 -7.21
CA GLU A 13 -33.89 -48.33 -8.23
C GLU A 13 -32.91 -49.47 -8.06
N LYS A 14 -31.61 -49.17 -7.97
CA LYS A 14 -30.55 -50.16 -7.76
C LYS A 14 -30.71 -50.92 -6.45
N PHE A 15 -31.14 -50.24 -5.39
CA PHE A 15 -31.40 -50.91 -4.10
C PHE A 15 -32.57 -51.89 -4.23
N CYS A 16 -33.67 -51.52 -4.88
CA CYS A 16 -34.83 -52.38 -5.08
C CYS A 16 -34.49 -53.62 -5.93
N ASP A 17 -33.70 -53.48 -7.00
CA ASP A 17 -33.21 -54.60 -7.80
C ASP A 17 -32.39 -55.57 -6.94
N LEU A 18 -31.39 -55.09 -6.22
CA LEU A 18 -30.54 -55.93 -5.38
C LEU A 18 -31.30 -56.56 -4.19
N LEU A 19 -32.33 -55.86 -3.67
CA LEU A 19 -33.19 -56.43 -2.67
C LEU A 19 -34.05 -57.60 -3.19
N SER A 20 -34.53 -57.51 -4.46
CA SER A 20 -35.26 -58.64 -5.10
C SER A 20 -34.34 -59.85 -5.31
N ARG A 21 -33.14 -59.63 -5.78
CA ARG A 21 -32.15 -60.71 -5.99
C ARG A 21 -31.67 -61.33 -4.68
N TRP A 22 -31.55 -60.54 -3.62
CA TRP A 22 -31.29 -61.03 -2.27
C TRP A 22 -32.46 -61.89 -1.74
N LYS A 23 -33.71 -61.46 -1.97
CA LYS A 23 -34.90 -62.27 -1.61
C LYS A 23 -34.97 -63.57 -2.39
N ALA A 24 -34.56 -63.56 -3.65
CA ALA A 24 -34.45 -64.78 -4.48
C ALA A 24 -33.25 -65.67 -4.10
N ARG A 25 -32.45 -65.32 -3.10
CA ARG A 25 -31.22 -65.98 -2.63
C ARG A 25 -30.10 -66.04 -3.67
N GLU A 26 -30.11 -65.13 -4.66
CA GLU A 26 -29.06 -65.01 -5.67
C GLU A 26 -27.83 -64.29 -5.13
N LEU A 27 -28.01 -63.46 -4.13
CA LEU A 27 -26.95 -62.63 -3.53
C LEU A 27 -27.00 -62.74 -2.00
N SER A 28 -25.82 -62.69 -1.36
CA SER A 28 -25.74 -62.50 0.09
C SER A 28 -25.99 -61.04 0.47
N ALA A 29 -26.28 -60.77 1.73
CA ALA A 29 -26.43 -59.38 2.21
C ALA A 29 -25.11 -58.59 2.15
N GLN A 30 -23.98 -59.30 2.20
CA GLN A 30 -22.64 -58.74 2.02
C GLN A 30 -22.43 -58.31 0.58
N ASP A 31 -22.69 -59.17 -0.40
CA ASP A 31 -22.54 -58.88 -1.84
C ASP A 31 -23.45 -57.73 -2.27
N ALA A 32 -24.71 -57.71 -1.83
CA ALA A 32 -25.62 -56.64 -2.08
C ALA A 32 -25.15 -55.30 -1.50
N GLY A 33 -24.53 -55.31 -0.33
CA GLY A 33 -23.88 -54.17 0.30
C GLY A 33 -22.70 -53.67 -0.54
N GLU A 34 -21.80 -54.55 -0.94
CA GLU A 34 -20.62 -54.21 -1.75
C GLU A 34 -21.00 -53.57 -3.11
N ILE A 35 -22.00 -54.14 -3.81
CA ILE A 35 -22.49 -53.61 -5.07
C ILE A 35 -23.07 -52.19 -4.91
N LEU A 36 -23.66 -51.88 -3.75
CA LEU A 36 -24.18 -50.55 -3.40
C LEU A 36 -23.11 -49.57 -2.85
N GLY A 37 -21.93 -50.09 -2.52
CA GLY A 37 -20.90 -49.36 -1.80
C GLY A 37 -21.27 -49.14 -0.32
N PHE A 38 -22.01 -50.08 0.29
CA PHE A 38 -22.45 -50.08 1.68
C PHE A 38 -21.83 -51.24 2.45
N SER A 39 -21.77 -51.13 3.77
CA SER A 39 -21.55 -52.28 4.62
C SER A 39 -22.79 -53.16 4.68
N GLU A 40 -22.62 -54.47 4.95
CA GLU A 40 -23.73 -55.41 5.17
C GLU A 40 -24.73 -54.89 6.19
N ARG A 41 -24.23 -54.31 7.32
CA ARG A 41 -25.07 -53.70 8.36
C ARG A 41 -25.93 -52.56 7.81
N GLN A 42 -25.36 -51.76 6.88
CA GLN A 42 -26.07 -50.67 6.26
C GLN A 42 -27.12 -51.17 5.27
N PHE A 43 -26.84 -52.19 4.49
CA PHE A 43 -27.83 -52.84 3.61
C PHE A 43 -29.02 -53.39 4.42
N ARG A 44 -28.79 -54.13 5.52
CA ARG A 44 -29.85 -54.64 6.42
C ARG A 44 -30.67 -53.50 7.03
N ARG A 45 -30.06 -52.36 7.36
CA ARG A 45 -30.75 -51.17 7.85
C ARG A 45 -31.64 -50.53 6.79
N TYR A 46 -31.17 -50.42 5.53
CA TYR A 46 -32.01 -49.92 4.43
C TYR A 46 -33.14 -50.89 4.10
N ARG A 47 -32.88 -52.19 4.12
CA ARG A 47 -33.94 -53.22 3.97
C ARG A 47 -35.05 -53.03 4.99
N ARG A 48 -34.75 -52.95 6.29
CA ARG A 48 -35.74 -52.74 7.34
C ARG A 48 -36.55 -51.46 7.11
N ARG A 49 -35.91 -50.38 6.74
CA ARG A 49 -36.61 -49.12 6.40
C ARG A 49 -37.57 -49.29 5.21
N TYR A 50 -37.14 -50.03 4.21
CA TYR A 50 -38.01 -50.30 3.06
C TYR A 50 -39.18 -51.20 3.43
N GLU A 51 -39.00 -52.16 4.31
CA GLU A 51 -40.04 -53.03 4.85
C GLU A 51 -41.07 -52.28 5.70
N GLU A 52 -40.61 -51.26 6.48
CA GLU A 52 -41.43 -50.45 7.37
C GLU A 52 -42.15 -49.30 6.63
N GLU A 53 -41.43 -48.57 5.76
CA GLU A 53 -41.91 -47.30 5.15
C GLU A 53 -42.04 -47.39 3.62
N GLY A 54 -41.76 -48.56 2.98
CA GLY A 54 -41.72 -48.65 1.53
C GLY A 54 -40.60 -47.83 0.88
N LEU A 55 -40.84 -47.35 -0.34
CA LEU A 55 -39.87 -46.48 -1.07
C LEU A 55 -39.54 -45.22 -0.29
N THR A 56 -40.46 -44.69 0.52
CA THR A 56 -40.25 -43.48 1.31
C THR A 56 -39.13 -43.65 2.35
N GLY A 57 -38.96 -44.87 2.88
CA GLY A 57 -37.88 -45.22 3.80
C GLY A 57 -36.46 -45.13 3.21
N LEU A 58 -36.37 -45.18 1.90
CA LEU A 58 -35.08 -45.09 1.17
C LEU A 58 -34.69 -43.64 0.87
N PHE A 59 -35.62 -42.68 1.00
CA PHE A 59 -35.30 -41.26 0.76
C PHE A 59 -34.26 -40.75 1.79
N ASP A 60 -33.30 -39.95 1.31
CA ASP A 60 -32.46 -39.20 2.22
C ASP A 60 -33.28 -38.08 2.87
N LYS A 61 -33.71 -38.34 4.12
CA LYS A 61 -34.54 -37.41 4.92
C LYS A 61 -33.86 -36.04 5.15
N ARG A 62 -32.59 -35.87 4.73
CA ARG A 62 -31.87 -34.59 4.75
C ARG A 62 -32.15 -33.74 3.51
N LEU A 63 -32.54 -34.37 2.38
CA LEU A 63 -32.89 -33.65 1.17
C LEU A 63 -34.20 -32.87 1.42
N GLY A 64 -34.19 -31.61 1.03
CA GLY A 64 -35.32 -30.69 1.24
C GLY A 64 -35.41 -30.08 2.62
N LYS A 65 -34.69 -30.55 3.65
CA LYS A 65 -34.65 -29.88 4.94
C LYS A 65 -33.72 -28.68 4.91
N ALA A 66 -34.18 -27.52 5.33
CA ALA A 66 -33.36 -26.36 5.52
C ALA A 66 -32.28 -26.64 6.58
N SER A 67 -31.02 -26.33 6.28
CA SER A 67 -29.96 -26.44 7.26
C SER A 67 -30.22 -25.52 8.45
N ALA A 68 -30.03 -26.01 9.69
CA ALA A 68 -30.08 -25.18 10.90
C ALA A 68 -29.07 -24.02 10.88
N ARG A 69 -28.03 -24.12 10.04
CA ARG A 69 -27.05 -23.06 9.81
C ARG A 69 -27.42 -22.11 8.66
N ARG A 70 -28.63 -22.26 8.09
CA ARG A 70 -29.07 -21.36 7.02
C ARG A 70 -29.29 -19.96 7.58
N VAL A 71 -28.78 -18.97 6.86
CA VAL A 71 -29.01 -17.56 7.20
C VAL A 71 -30.50 -17.26 7.10
N PRO A 72 -31.11 -16.59 8.10
CA PRO A 72 -32.50 -16.15 8.05
C PRO A 72 -32.77 -15.29 6.80
N ILE A 73 -33.97 -15.44 6.24
CA ILE A 73 -34.32 -14.81 4.95
C ILE A 73 -34.42 -13.29 5.06
N ASP A 74 -34.82 -12.79 6.20
CA ASP A 74 -34.88 -11.37 6.56
C ASP A 74 -33.47 -10.74 6.49
N GLN A 75 -32.45 -11.41 7.02
CA GLN A 75 -31.07 -10.95 6.96
C GLN A 75 -30.49 -10.98 5.54
N VAL A 76 -30.89 -11.96 4.72
CA VAL A 76 -30.50 -11.97 3.30
C VAL A 76 -31.12 -10.77 2.59
N SER A 77 -32.42 -10.55 2.78
CA SER A 77 -33.17 -9.47 2.15
C SER A 77 -32.64 -8.10 2.58
N TRP A 78 -32.40 -7.91 3.86
CA TRP A 78 -31.80 -6.71 4.42
C TRP A 78 -30.42 -6.43 3.79
N MET A 79 -29.50 -7.39 3.79
CA MET A 79 -28.16 -7.24 3.24
C MET A 79 -28.16 -6.90 1.75
N LEU A 80 -29.09 -7.49 0.97
CA LEU A 80 -29.24 -7.18 -0.46
C LEU A 80 -29.84 -5.79 -0.68
N SER A 81 -30.77 -5.35 0.18
CA SER A 81 -31.35 -4.01 0.18
C SER A 81 -30.28 -2.96 0.51
N GLU A 82 -29.51 -3.17 1.57
CA GLU A 82 -28.38 -2.30 1.94
C GLU A 82 -27.41 -2.10 0.77
N TYR A 83 -27.01 -3.20 0.11
CA TYR A 83 -26.12 -3.10 -1.02
C TYR A 83 -26.70 -2.25 -2.17
N ARG A 84 -27.99 -2.42 -2.47
CA ARG A 84 -28.65 -1.65 -3.54
C ARG A 84 -28.79 -0.17 -3.21
N THR A 85 -29.11 0.15 -1.96
CA THR A 85 -29.41 1.53 -1.55
C THR A 85 -28.12 2.35 -1.33
N HIS A 86 -27.18 1.81 -0.58
CA HIS A 86 -26.03 2.60 -0.09
C HIS A 86 -24.69 2.19 -0.72
N TYR A 87 -24.55 0.93 -1.17
CA TYR A 87 -23.25 0.37 -1.57
C TYR A 87 -23.18 -0.06 -3.04
N THR A 88 -24.05 0.46 -3.89
CA THR A 88 -24.02 0.16 -5.34
C THR A 88 -22.66 0.49 -5.94
N GLY A 89 -22.10 -0.47 -6.68
CA GLY A 89 -20.79 -0.35 -7.32
C GLY A 89 -19.59 -0.63 -6.40
N TRP A 90 -19.82 -0.97 -5.12
CA TRP A 90 -18.75 -1.39 -4.25
C TRP A 90 -18.26 -2.80 -4.58
N THR A 91 -16.97 -3.06 -4.31
CA THR A 91 -16.47 -4.44 -4.40
C THR A 91 -17.04 -5.25 -3.22
N VAL A 92 -17.26 -6.54 -3.44
CA VAL A 92 -17.77 -7.44 -2.37
C VAL A 92 -16.92 -7.36 -1.10
N LYS A 93 -15.59 -7.23 -1.25
CA LYS A 93 -14.69 -7.16 -0.08
C LYS A 93 -14.84 -5.86 0.68
N HIS A 94 -15.01 -4.73 -0.02
CA HIS A 94 -15.20 -3.43 0.60
C HIS A 94 -16.53 -3.37 1.37
N PHE A 95 -17.62 -3.79 0.72
CA PHE A 95 -18.92 -3.92 1.35
C PHE A 95 -18.90 -4.85 2.58
N PHE A 96 -18.25 -6.00 2.46
CA PHE A 96 -18.12 -6.92 3.58
C PHE A 96 -17.35 -6.33 4.77
N ASP A 97 -16.30 -5.53 4.53
CA ASP A 97 -15.55 -4.86 5.57
C ASP A 97 -16.46 -3.86 6.33
N HIS A 98 -17.33 -3.12 5.62
CA HIS A 98 -18.33 -2.25 6.21
C HIS A 98 -19.41 -3.02 7.00
N LEU A 99 -19.97 -4.09 6.44
CA LEU A 99 -20.93 -4.95 7.15
C LEU A 99 -20.38 -5.45 8.48
N ARG A 100 -19.10 -5.86 8.50
CA ARG A 100 -18.43 -6.33 9.72
C ARG A 100 -18.24 -5.21 10.74
N LYS A 101 -17.86 -4.02 10.29
CA LYS A 101 -17.49 -2.91 11.15
C LYS A 101 -18.71 -2.16 11.69
N GLN A 102 -19.68 -1.87 10.84
CA GLN A 102 -20.84 -1.03 11.19
C GLN A 102 -22.04 -1.82 11.68
N HIS A 103 -22.27 -3.03 11.14
CA HIS A 103 -23.48 -3.82 11.43
C HIS A 103 -23.20 -5.11 12.20
N ASN A 104 -21.98 -5.29 12.70
CA ASN A 104 -21.61 -6.51 13.46
C ASN A 104 -21.97 -7.82 12.74
N PHE A 105 -21.93 -7.81 11.41
CA PHE A 105 -22.40 -8.87 10.55
C PHE A 105 -21.60 -10.18 10.75
N ARG A 106 -22.30 -11.29 11.09
CA ARG A 106 -21.65 -12.54 11.53
C ARG A 106 -21.25 -13.48 10.40
N TRP A 107 -21.88 -13.38 9.24
CA TRP A 107 -21.72 -14.34 8.15
C TRP A 107 -20.40 -14.14 7.41
N SER A 108 -19.95 -15.20 6.71
CA SER A 108 -18.64 -15.19 6.06
C SER A 108 -18.62 -14.37 4.77
N TYR A 109 -17.42 -13.90 4.39
CA TYR A 109 -17.19 -13.24 3.11
C TYR A 109 -17.66 -14.08 1.90
N THR A 110 -17.36 -15.38 1.91
CA THR A 110 -17.77 -16.28 0.82
C THR A 110 -19.28 -16.34 0.69
N TRP A 111 -20.00 -16.34 1.80
CA TRP A 111 -21.45 -16.32 1.78
C TRP A 111 -22.00 -15.02 1.19
N VAL A 112 -21.53 -13.85 1.65
CA VAL A 112 -21.91 -12.53 1.09
C VAL A 112 -21.63 -12.48 -0.40
N LYS A 113 -20.42 -12.91 -0.81
CA LYS A 113 -20.04 -12.99 -2.21
C LYS A 113 -21.03 -13.82 -3.03
N THR A 114 -21.39 -15.01 -2.54
CA THR A 114 -22.34 -15.90 -3.23
C THR A 114 -23.71 -15.24 -3.39
N GLN A 115 -24.24 -14.60 -2.32
CA GLN A 115 -25.54 -13.93 -2.39
C GLN A 115 -25.56 -12.77 -3.40
N LEU A 116 -24.54 -11.91 -3.39
CA LEU A 116 -24.43 -10.80 -4.33
C LEU A 116 -24.28 -11.25 -5.80
N HIS A 117 -23.53 -12.34 -6.04
CA HIS A 117 -23.42 -12.94 -7.37
C HIS A 117 -24.74 -13.59 -7.82
N THR A 118 -25.43 -14.32 -6.93
CA THR A 118 -26.74 -14.94 -7.22
C THR A 118 -27.78 -13.86 -7.54
N ALA A 119 -27.77 -12.76 -6.79
CA ALA A 119 -28.64 -11.61 -7.04
C ALA A 119 -28.20 -10.76 -8.26
N ARG A 120 -27.10 -11.11 -8.95
CA ARG A 120 -26.53 -10.36 -10.10
C ARG A 120 -26.20 -8.90 -9.79
N LEU A 121 -25.95 -8.57 -8.53
CA LEU A 121 -25.57 -7.22 -8.10
C LEU A 121 -24.08 -6.94 -8.30
N VAL A 122 -23.27 -7.99 -8.35
CA VAL A 122 -21.82 -7.90 -8.62
C VAL A 122 -21.44 -8.98 -9.63
N MET A 123 -20.71 -8.58 -10.66
CA MET A 123 -20.18 -9.53 -11.65
C MET A 123 -18.90 -10.20 -11.14
N PRO A 124 -18.64 -11.46 -11.52
CA PRO A 124 -17.38 -12.11 -11.26
C PRO A 124 -16.21 -11.35 -11.91
N ALA A 125 -15.12 -11.18 -11.18
CA ALA A 125 -13.93 -10.58 -11.76
C ALA A 125 -13.37 -11.45 -12.90
N PRO A 126 -12.85 -10.86 -13.99
CA PRO A 126 -12.23 -11.60 -15.07
C PRO A 126 -11.03 -12.42 -14.55
N ARG A 127 -10.76 -13.53 -15.23
CA ARG A 127 -9.58 -14.35 -14.89
C ARG A 127 -8.31 -13.54 -15.14
N ARG A 128 -7.41 -13.54 -14.16
CA ARG A 128 -6.11 -12.88 -14.31
C ARG A 128 -5.21 -13.69 -15.26
N GLY A 129 -4.41 -12.97 -16.05
CA GLY A 129 -3.38 -13.57 -16.90
C GLY A 129 -2.24 -14.21 -16.11
N ALA A 130 -1.16 -14.60 -16.82
CA ALA A 130 0.01 -15.23 -16.24
C ALA A 130 0.61 -14.42 -15.08
N HIS A 131 1.15 -15.12 -14.09
CA HIS A 131 1.77 -14.52 -12.92
C HIS A 131 3.08 -13.82 -13.31
N ARG A 132 3.18 -12.49 -13.07
CA ARG A 132 4.40 -11.72 -13.30
C ARG A 132 5.37 -11.88 -12.12
N ARG A 133 6.68 -11.80 -12.40
CA ARG A 133 7.73 -11.82 -11.39
C ARG A 133 7.59 -10.59 -10.48
N LYS A 134 7.65 -10.78 -9.17
CA LYS A 134 7.57 -9.71 -8.17
C LYS A 134 8.98 -9.26 -7.78
N ARG A 135 9.22 -7.96 -7.75
CA ARG A 135 10.43 -7.39 -7.13
C ARG A 135 10.42 -7.66 -5.61
N PRO A 136 11.55 -8.08 -5.01
CA PRO A 136 11.66 -8.17 -3.55
C PRO A 136 11.33 -6.83 -2.88
N ARG A 137 10.84 -6.87 -1.66
CA ARG A 137 10.64 -5.68 -0.82
C ARG A 137 11.94 -5.30 -0.14
N LYS A 138 12.10 -4.03 0.22
CA LYS A 138 13.14 -3.63 1.16
C LYS A 138 12.87 -4.29 2.52
N PRO A 139 13.91 -4.70 3.26
CA PRO A 139 13.72 -5.43 4.53
C PRO A 139 13.16 -4.56 5.65
N CYS A 140 13.58 -3.28 5.75
CA CYS A 140 13.21 -2.37 6.84
C CYS A 140 12.39 -1.18 6.32
N ILE A 141 11.61 -0.57 7.20
CA ILE A 141 10.91 0.70 6.93
C ILE A 141 11.91 1.83 6.65
N GLY A 142 11.53 2.80 5.83
CA GLY A 142 12.35 3.97 5.54
C GLY A 142 13.57 3.73 4.63
N MET A 143 13.86 2.48 4.24
CA MET A 143 14.92 2.24 3.25
C MET A 143 14.58 2.76 1.86
N MET A 144 13.30 2.72 1.50
CA MET A 144 12.82 3.28 0.24
C MET A 144 11.36 3.67 0.36
N LEU A 145 11.06 4.92 0.05
CA LEU A 145 9.70 5.37 -0.12
C LEU A 145 9.34 5.44 -1.61
N HIS A 146 8.06 5.29 -1.90
CA HIS A 146 7.48 5.59 -3.20
C HIS A 146 6.64 6.84 -3.06
N GLN A 147 6.81 7.81 -3.96
CA GLN A 147 5.89 8.92 -4.12
C GLN A 147 5.40 8.94 -5.55
N ASP A 148 4.10 9.16 -5.71
CA ASP A 148 3.42 9.07 -6.98
C ASP A 148 2.06 9.76 -6.92
N GLY A 149 1.62 10.35 -8.02
CA GLY A 149 0.29 10.93 -8.18
C GLY A 149 -0.65 10.02 -8.96
N SER A 150 -1.94 10.21 -8.78
CA SER A 150 -2.96 9.49 -9.54
C SER A 150 -4.13 10.39 -9.87
N ARG A 151 -4.28 10.74 -11.15
CA ARG A 151 -5.42 11.49 -11.65
C ARG A 151 -6.64 10.58 -11.76
N TYR A 152 -7.74 11.03 -11.15
CA TYR A 152 -8.98 10.26 -11.12
C TYR A 152 -10.16 11.13 -10.64
N ALA A 153 -11.40 10.69 -10.92
CA ALA A 153 -12.61 11.31 -10.39
C ALA A 153 -12.79 10.92 -8.90
N TRP A 154 -12.02 11.57 -8.00
CA TRP A 154 -12.00 11.28 -6.57
C TRP A 154 -13.24 11.79 -5.83
N LEU A 155 -13.75 12.97 -6.22
CA LEU A 155 -14.91 13.62 -5.62
C LEU A 155 -16.08 13.64 -6.59
N THR A 156 -17.28 13.42 -6.09
CA THR A 156 -18.51 13.46 -6.89
C THR A 156 -18.84 14.90 -7.27
N GLY A 157 -19.04 15.15 -8.56
CA GLY A 157 -19.39 16.49 -9.05
C GLY A 157 -18.24 17.46 -9.19
N GLN A 158 -17.01 17.05 -8.91
CA GLN A 158 -15.79 17.82 -9.12
C GLN A 158 -15.05 17.33 -10.37
N PRO A 159 -14.16 18.15 -10.97
CA PRO A 159 -13.21 17.70 -11.97
C PRO A 159 -12.33 16.57 -11.44
N GLU A 160 -11.59 15.91 -12.34
CA GLU A 160 -10.56 14.96 -11.92
C GLU A 160 -9.46 15.69 -11.16
N LEU A 161 -9.06 15.11 -10.03
CA LEU A 161 -8.02 15.60 -9.14
C LEU A 161 -6.87 14.62 -9.10
N ASP A 162 -5.69 15.08 -8.67
CA ASP A 162 -4.55 14.21 -8.41
C ASP A 162 -4.49 13.84 -6.92
N LEU A 163 -4.45 12.54 -6.63
CA LEU A 163 -4.16 12.03 -5.29
C LEU A 163 -2.66 11.76 -5.18
N ILE A 164 -1.96 12.57 -4.39
CA ILE A 164 -0.54 12.38 -4.10
C ILE A 164 -0.41 11.37 -2.98
N VAL A 165 0.41 10.35 -3.17
CA VAL A 165 0.60 9.26 -2.21
C VAL A 165 2.08 9.04 -1.94
N THR A 166 2.47 9.06 -0.68
CA THR A 166 3.80 8.66 -0.22
C THR A 166 3.69 7.38 0.63
N MET A 167 4.32 6.31 0.19
CA MET A 167 4.20 4.99 0.83
C MET A 167 5.55 4.29 0.99
N ASP A 168 5.66 3.42 1.98
CA ASP A 168 6.85 2.62 2.24
C ASP A 168 6.91 1.35 1.38
N ASP A 169 8.10 1.03 0.87
CA ASP A 169 8.34 -0.18 0.06
C ASP A 169 8.24 -1.47 0.86
N ALA A 170 8.76 -1.49 2.07
CA ALA A 170 8.81 -2.68 2.92
C ALA A 170 7.41 -3.12 3.35
N THR A 171 6.59 -2.19 3.81
CA THR A 171 5.30 -2.45 4.46
C THR A 171 4.10 -2.21 3.55
N SER A 172 4.22 -1.39 2.51
CA SER A 172 3.11 -0.77 1.77
C SER A 172 2.20 0.08 2.65
N GLU A 173 2.68 0.54 3.78
CA GLU A 173 2.00 1.55 4.59
C GLU A 173 2.02 2.88 3.85
N VAL A 174 0.89 3.56 3.79
CA VAL A 174 0.74 4.89 3.22
C VAL A 174 0.97 5.89 4.34
N TYR A 175 2.03 6.67 4.25
CA TYR A 175 2.40 7.65 5.26
C TYR A 175 1.73 9.00 5.06
N SER A 176 1.55 9.41 3.81
CA SER A 176 0.82 10.62 3.43
C SER A 176 -0.02 10.35 2.19
N ALA A 177 -1.24 10.88 2.16
CA ALA A 177 -2.09 10.95 0.98
C ALA A 177 -3.02 12.15 1.08
N PHE A 178 -3.14 12.93 0.00
CA PHE A 178 -4.03 14.09 -0.09
C PHE A 178 -4.35 14.41 -1.55
N LEU A 179 -5.49 15.06 -1.77
CA LEU A 179 -5.98 15.51 -3.06
C LEU A 179 -5.46 16.91 -3.36
N VAL A 180 -5.07 17.13 -4.61
CA VAL A 180 -4.71 18.42 -5.18
C VAL A 180 -5.34 18.56 -6.57
N GLU A 181 -5.42 19.77 -7.08
CA GLU A 181 -5.91 20.03 -8.44
C GLU A 181 -4.98 19.44 -9.49
N GLU A 182 -3.66 19.58 -9.28
CA GLU A 182 -2.63 19.08 -10.18
C GLU A 182 -1.36 18.67 -9.41
N GLU A 183 -0.77 17.54 -9.82
CA GLU A 183 0.52 17.07 -9.32
C GLU A 183 1.65 17.99 -9.79
N GLY A 184 2.56 18.35 -8.87
CA GLY A 184 3.70 19.20 -9.19
C GLY A 184 4.75 19.26 -8.07
N THR A 185 5.66 20.22 -8.18
CA THR A 185 6.73 20.41 -7.19
C THR A 185 6.20 20.73 -5.79
N ALA A 186 5.20 21.61 -5.68
CA ALA A 186 4.63 22.01 -4.39
C ALA A 186 3.96 20.83 -3.68
N SER A 187 3.08 20.09 -4.38
CA SER A 187 2.42 18.91 -3.82
C SER A 187 3.40 17.78 -3.46
N THR A 188 4.46 17.63 -4.26
CA THR A 188 5.57 16.72 -3.93
C THR A 188 6.24 17.10 -2.61
N PHE A 189 6.63 18.37 -2.45
CA PHE A 189 7.27 18.86 -1.22
C PHE A 189 6.34 18.78 -0.01
N GLN A 190 5.05 19.09 -0.17
CA GLN A 190 4.06 18.93 0.89
C GLN A 190 4.03 17.49 1.41
N GLY A 191 3.90 16.50 0.52
CA GLY A 191 3.87 15.09 0.92
C GLY A 191 5.17 14.61 1.57
N LEU A 192 6.32 15.08 1.07
CA LEU A 192 7.62 14.76 1.67
C LEU A 192 7.79 15.43 3.03
N LEU A 193 7.37 16.69 3.18
CA LEU A 193 7.46 17.42 4.44
C LEU A 193 6.63 16.76 5.54
N GLU A 194 5.37 16.34 5.23
CA GLU A 194 4.52 15.60 6.16
C GLU A 194 5.20 14.31 6.66
N VAL A 195 5.80 13.55 5.73
CA VAL A 195 6.44 12.27 6.05
C VAL A 195 7.76 12.47 6.79
N PHE A 196 8.63 13.37 6.31
CA PHE A 196 9.97 13.54 6.89
C PHE A 196 9.93 14.17 8.29
N THR A 197 8.98 15.07 8.53
CA THR A 197 8.77 15.64 9.86
C THR A 197 8.32 14.58 10.86
N LYS A 198 7.46 13.66 10.45
CA LYS A 198 6.87 12.67 11.34
C LYS A 198 7.76 11.43 11.54
N TYR A 199 8.37 10.93 10.47
CA TYR A 199 9.09 9.64 10.47
C TYR A 199 10.61 9.81 10.36
N GLY A 200 11.09 10.90 9.75
CA GLY A 200 12.50 11.15 9.44
C GLY A 200 12.82 11.03 7.96
N LEU A 201 14.10 11.22 7.63
CA LEU A 201 14.62 11.15 6.25
C LEU A 201 14.83 9.69 5.85
N PRO A 202 14.25 9.21 4.73
CA PRO A 202 14.48 7.87 4.22
C PRO A 202 15.83 7.76 3.52
N SER A 203 16.31 6.53 3.28
CA SER A 203 17.55 6.32 2.52
C SER A 203 17.34 6.62 1.03
N SER A 204 16.18 6.32 0.47
CA SER A 204 15.91 6.58 -0.96
C SER A 204 14.43 6.89 -1.22
N LEU A 205 14.19 7.67 -2.28
CA LEU A 205 12.86 7.97 -2.82
C LEU A 205 12.76 7.43 -4.26
N TYR A 206 11.72 6.66 -4.53
CA TYR A 206 11.42 6.08 -5.83
C TYR A 206 10.20 6.76 -6.43
N THR A 207 10.37 7.43 -7.58
CA THR A 207 9.30 8.17 -8.26
C THR A 207 9.23 7.77 -9.73
N ASP A 208 8.21 8.25 -10.42
CA ASP A 208 8.21 8.23 -11.87
C ASP A 208 9.22 9.23 -12.45
N ARG A 209 9.19 9.44 -13.77
CA ARG A 209 10.04 10.39 -14.47
C ARG A 209 9.28 11.64 -14.90
N GLY A 210 8.30 12.07 -14.09
CA GLY A 210 7.62 13.34 -14.27
C GLY A 210 8.59 14.52 -14.33
N SER A 211 8.24 15.58 -15.05
CA SER A 211 9.12 16.74 -15.30
C SER A 211 9.53 17.48 -14.01
N HIS A 212 8.70 17.42 -12.96
CA HIS A 212 9.02 17.99 -11.66
C HIS A 212 10.01 17.12 -10.85
N TYR A 213 10.08 15.79 -11.14
CA TYR A 213 11.05 14.88 -10.53
C TYR A 213 12.37 14.85 -11.28
N PHE A 214 12.34 14.73 -12.62
CA PHE A 214 13.55 14.57 -13.42
C PHE A 214 13.48 15.37 -14.72
N LEU A 215 14.65 15.89 -15.15
CA LEU A 215 14.82 16.39 -16.49
C LEU A 215 15.15 15.22 -17.42
N THR A 216 14.34 15.05 -18.45
CA THR A 216 14.53 14.00 -19.46
C THR A 216 14.72 14.67 -20.82
N PRO A 217 15.98 14.82 -21.32
CA PRO A 217 16.27 15.57 -22.54
C PRO A 217 15.58 15.00 -23.79
N GLN A 218 15.34 13.69 -23.81
CA GLN A 218 14.68 13.00 -24.91
C GLN A 218 13.52 12.17 -24.36
N ALA A 219 12.35 12.25 -24.98
CA ALA A 219 11.18 11.47 -24.59
C ALA A 219 11.52 9.97 -24.54
N GLY A 220 11.27 9.33 -23.38
CA GLY A 220 11.60 7.92 -23.15
C GLY A 220 13.07 7.62 -22.85
N GLY A 221 13.98 8.61 -22.96
CA GLY A 221 15.41 8.47 -22.72
C GLY A 221 15.83 8.36 -21.25
N ALA A 222 17.13 8.40 -21.00
CA ALA A 222 17.68 8.46 -19.65
C ALA A 222 17.44 9.84 -19.03
N VAL A 223 17.28 9.87 -17.70
CA VAL A 223 17.21 11.13 -16.95
C VAL A 223 18.56 11.84 -16.91
N ASP A 224 18.54 13.17 -16.95
CA ASP A 224 19.72 14.00 -16.76
C ASP A 224 20.10 13.97 -15.26
N LYS A 225 21.31 13.55 -14.95
CA LYS A 225 21.82 13.47 -13.58
C LYS A 225 22.61 14.73 -13.16
N GLU A 226 23.02 15.56 -14.11
CA GLU A 226 23.80 16.76 -13.86
C GLU A 226 22.90 17.96 -13.58
N ARG A 227 21.82 18.10 -14.36
CA ARG A 227 20.83 19.16 -14.16
C ARG A 227 19.66 18.62 -13.32
N LEU A 228 19.57 19.14 -12.11
CA LEU A 228 18.56 18.72 -11.15
C LEU A 228 17.33 19.63 -11.23
N THR A 229 16.16 19.02 -11.05
CA THR A 229 14.92 19.74 -10.75
C THR A 229 14.96 20.27 -9.31
N GLN A 230 13.96 21.05 -8.89
CA GLN A 230 13.83 21.50 -7.51
C GLN A 230 13.72 20.34 -6.53
N VAL A 231 12.99 19.28 -6.89
CA VAL A 231 12.88 18.06 -6.10
C VAL A 231 14.24 17.33 -6.04
N GLY A 232 14.89 17.13 -7.18
CA GLY A 232 16.21 16.52 -7.23
C GLY A 232 17.26 17.28 -6.40
N ARG A 233 17.25 18.63 -6.44
CA ARG A 233 18.09 19.49 -5.60
C ARG A 233 17.84 19.23 -4.11
N ALA A 234 16.58 19.25 -3.69
CA ALA A 234 16.21 19.08 -2.29
C ALA A 234 16.63 17.70 -1.76
N LEU A 235 16.35 16.64 -2.51
CA LEU A 235 16.75 15.28 -2.12
C LEU A 235 18.27 15.11 -2.04
N LEU A 236 19.03 15.67 -3.00
CA LEU A 236 20.49 15.67 -2.95
C LEU A 236 21.00 16.39 -1.69
N GLN A 237 20.44 17.55 -1.35
CA GLN A 237 20.82 18.34 -0.18
C GLN A 237 20.52 17.58 1.13
N LEU A 238 19.48 16.74 1.16
CA LEU A 238 19.11 15.90 2.30
C LEU A 238 19.86 14.55 2.32
N GLY A 239 20.70 14.25 1.32
CA GLY A 239 21.42 12.99 1.21
C GLY A 239 20.50 11.78 0.89
N ILE A 240 19.35 12.02 0.26
CA ILE A 240 18.39 10.99 -0.12
C ILE A 240 18.65 10.57 -1.57
N GLU A 241 18.83 9.27 -1.82
CA GLU A 241 18.96 8.74 -3.17
C GLU A 241 17.64 8.86 -3.94
N HIS A 242 17.65 9.58 -5.08
CA HIS A 242 16.48 9.72 -5.93
C HIS A 242 16.51 8.72 -7.09
N ILE A 243 15.60 7.75 -7.10
CA ILE A 243 15.59 6.62 -8.03
C ILE A 243 14.46 6.76 -9.05
N PRO A 244 14.77 6.91 -10.35
CA PRO A 244 13.76 7.00 -11.40
C PRO A 244 13.21 5.62 -11.80
N ALA A 245 11.91 5.53 -12.02
CA ALA A 245 11.26 4.34 -12.54
C ALA A 245 11.35 4.28 -14.07
N TYR A 246 12.03 3.25 -14.60
CA TYR A 246 12.18 3.06 -16.04
C TYR A 246 11.17 2.09 -16.66
N SER A 247 10.40 1.35 -15.86
CA SER A 247 9.41 0.42 -16.37
C SER A 247 8.14 0.40 -15.53
N PRO A 248 6.98 0.10 -16.14
CA PRO A 248 5.72 -0.07 -15.41
C PRO A 248 5.80 -1.17 -14.35
N GLU A 249 6.51 -2.27 -14.62
CA GLU A 249 6.66 -3.37 -13.67
C GLU A 249 7.36 -2.95 -12.38
N ALA A 250 8.26 -1.98 -12.46
CA ALA A 250 8.96 -1.40 -11.33
C ALA A 250 8.00 -0.63 -10.40
N ARG A 251 6.91 -0.07 -10.94
CA ARG A 251 5.85 0.66 -10.22
C ARG A 251 4.70 -0.22 -9.71
N GLY A 252 4.74 -1.51 -9.92
CA GLY A 252 3.62 -2.43 -9.61
C GLY A 252 3.14 -2.46 -8.15
N ARG A 253 3.83 -1.76 -7.22
CA ARG A 253 3.35 -1.54 -5.83
C ARG A 253 2.46 -0.33 -5.73
N SER A 254 2.91 0.83 -6.21
CA SER A 254 2.12 2.05 -6.25
C SER A 254 0.86 1.84 -7.09
N GLU A 255 0.95 1.22 -8.29
CA GLU A 255 -0.20 0.87 -9.11
C GLU A 255 -1.25 0.03 -8.35
N ARG A 256 -0.80 -0.96 -7.57
CA ARG A 256 -1.73 -1.78 -6.77
C ARG A 256 -2.36 -0.98 -5.64
N THR A 257 -1.62 -0.10 -5.00
CA THR A 257 -2.12 0.79 -3.97
C THR A 257 -3.15 1.74 -4.57
N PHE A 258 -2.84 2.38 -5.69
CA PHE A 258 -3.80 3.23 -6.40
C PHE A 258 -5.05 2.47 -6.85
N GLY A 259 -4.92 1.27 -7.41
CA GLY A 259 -6.08 0.45 -7.75
C GLY A 259 -6.97 0.12 -6.53
N THR A 260 -6.38 0.02 -5.33
CA THR A 260 -7.14 -0.15 -4.09
C THR A 260 -7.79 1.16 -3.64
N LEU A 261 -7.06 2.29 -3.72
CA LEU A 261 -7.56 3.61 -3.36
C LEU A 261 -8.70 4.05 -4.29
N GLN A 262 -8.52 3.97 -5.61
CA GLN A 262 -9.56 4.26 -6.61
C GLN A 262 -10.80 3.36 -6.45
N GLY A 263 -10.59 2.10 -6.06
CA GLY A 263 -11.67 1.16 -5.80
C GLY A 263 -12.48 1.46 -4.54
N ARG A 264 -11.94 2.23 -3.57
CA ARG A 264 -12.52 2.43 -2.24
C ARG A 264 -12.75 3.90 -1.88
N LEU A 265 -11.74 4.76 -1.95
CA LEU A 265 -11.79 6.12 -1.43
C LEU A 265 -12.94 6.97 -2.01
N PRO A 266 -13.19 7.02 -3.34
CA PRO A 266 -14.30 7.81 -3.89
C PRO A 266 -15.66 7.37 -3.36
N LYS A 267 -15.80 6.09 -3.03
CA LYS A 267 -17.03 5.50 -2.51
C LYS A 267 -17.25 5.82 -1.05
N GLU A 268 -16.17 5.86 -0.26
CA GLU A 268 -16.19 6.31 1.12
C GLU A 268 -16.56 7.80 1.19
N LEU A 269 -15.86 8.64 0.41
CA LEU A 269 -16.15 10.08 0.36
C LEU A 269 -17.61 10.36 -0.02
N ARG A 270 -18.13 9.65 -1.03
CA ARG A 270 -19.54 9.76 -1.42
C ARG A 270 -20.49 9.29 -0.31
N LEU A 271 -20.16 8.20 0.40
CA LEU A 271 -20.99 7.68 1.49
C LEU A 271 -21.11 8.69 2.63
N PHE A 272 -20.05 9.45 2.91
CA PHE A 272 -20.03 10.50 3.93
C PHE A 272 -20.46 11.88 3.41
N GLY A 273 -20.87 11.99 2.13
CA GLY A 273 -21.34 13.24 1.54
C GLY A 273 -20.24 14.29 1.33
N ILE A 274 -18.96 13.88 1.35
CA ILE A 274 -17.81 14.75 1.21
C ILE A 274 -17.59 15.08 -0.26
N SER A 275 -17.63 16.37 -0.60
CA SER A 275 -17.44 16.91 -1.96
C SER A 275 -16.40 18.02 -2.06
N ASP A 276 -15.89 18.51 -0.94
CA ASP A 276 -14.85 19.53 -0.86
C ASP A 276 -13.45 18.92 -0.66
N ILE A 277 -12.41 19.52 -1.29
CA ILE A 277 -11.02 19.03 -1.25
C ILE A 277 -10.46 19.11 0.18
N ALA A 278 -10.68 20.22 0.89
CA ALA A 278 -10.13 20.41 2.23
C ALA A 278 -10.75 19.43 3.22
N GLU A 279 -12.07 19.22 3.15
CA GLU A 279 -12.77 18.23 3.95
C GLU A 279 -12.33 16.80 3.60
N ALA A 280 -12.17 16.49 2.31
CA ALA A 280 -11.69 15.19 1.84
C ALA A 280 -10.26 14.92 2.36
N ASN A 281 -9.36 15.89 2.31
CA ASN A 281 -8.00 15.76 2.81
C ASN A 281 -7.96 15.54 4.33
N ARG A 282 -8.83 16.20 5.09
CA ARG A 282 -9.00 15.93 6.51
C ARG A 282 -9.50 14.51 6.78
N TYR A 283 -10.55 14.07 6.08
CA TYR A 283 -11.07 12.71 6.17
C TYR A 283 -10.01 11.65 5.81
N ILE A 284 -9.27 11.88 4.72
CA ILE A 284 -8.19 10.98 4.29
C ILE A 284 -7.16 10.83 5.40
N ARG A 285 -6.68 11.94 5.98
CA ARG A 285 -5.62 11.95 7.00
C ARG A 285 -6.07 11.31 8.30
N GLU A 286 -7.24 11.69 8.80
CA GLU A 286 -7.68 11.34 10.16
C GLU A 286 -8.39 9.97 10.23
N ILE A 287 -9.12 9.60 9.19
CA ILE A 287 -10.00 8.42 9.22
C ILE A 287 -9.55 7.35 8.21
N TYR A 288 -9.41 7.74 6.94
CA TYR A 288 -9.22 6.76 5.87
C TYR A 288 -7.83 6.10 5.91
N LEU A 289 -6.75 6.87 6.05
CA LEU A 289 -5.38 6.32 6.07
C LEU A 289 -5.13 5.36 7.23
N PRO A 290 -5.49 5.66 8.49
CA PRO A 290 -5.37 4.70 9.59
C PRO A 290 -6.11 3.38 9.32
N MET A 291 -7.34 3.47 8.79
CA MET A 291 -8.14 2.31 8.42
C MET A 291 -7.51 1.53 7.24
N HIS A 292 -7.05 2.23 6.21
CA HIS A 292 -6.38 1.64 5.05
C HIS A 292 -5.13 0.87 5.47
N ASN A 293 -4.27 1.49 6.25
CA ASN A 293 -3.02 0.89 6.72
C ASN A 293 -3.28 -0.34 7.60
N CYS A 294 -4.26 -0.28 8.51
CA CYS A 294 -4.68 -1.43 9.29
C CYS A 294 -5.09 -2.64 8.42
N LEU A 295 -5.76 -2.40 7.28
CA LEU A 295 -6.25 -3.46 6.39
C LEU A 295 -5.19 -4.00 5.43
N PHE A 296 -4.28 -3.15 4.94
CA PHE A 296 -3.43 -3.44 3.79
C PHE A 296 -1.93 -3.40 4.07
N ALA A 297 -1.48 -2.69 5.10
CA ALA A 297 -0.08 -2.70 5.49
C ALA A 297 0.36 -4.07 6.00
N ARG A 298 1.65 -4.32 5.92
CA ARG A 298 2.29 -5.58 6.32
C ARG A 298 3.44 -5.28 7.26
N ALA A 299 3.76 -6.23 8.12
CA ALA A 299 4.99 -6.15 8.89
C ALA A 299 6.22 -6.15 7.95
N PRO A 300 7.26 -5.35 8.23
CA PRO A 300 8.52 -5.41 7.52
C PRO A 300 9.23 -6.74 7.80
N GLN A 301 10.23 -7.08 6.98
CA GLN A 301 11.00 -8.30 7.16
C GLN A 301 11.87 -8.24 8.44
N VAL A 302 12.43 -7.05 8.72
CA VAL A 302 13.21 -6.76 9.93
C VAL A 302 12.49 -5.65 10.68
N PRO A 303 11.67 -5.99 11.72
CA PRO A 303 10.83 -5.01 12.42
C PRO A 303 11.59 -4.03 13.31
N ASP A 304 12.72 -4.46 13.85
CA ASP A 304 13.48 -3.72 14.86
C ASP A 304 14.45 -2.70 14.27
N GLU A 305 14.59 -2.67 12.94
CA GLU A 305 15.46 -1.76 12.23
C GLU A 305 14.67 -0.75 11.39
N SER A 306 15.23 0.45 11.23
CA SER A 306 14.67 1.53 10.43
C SER A 306 15.75 2.21 9.60
N GLY A 307 15.44 2.46 8.33
CA GLY A 307 16.25 3.28 7.44
C GLY A 307 15.99 4.78 7.58
N PHE A 308 15.08 5.19 8.47
CA PHE A 308 14.81 6.60 8.73
C PHE A 308 15.88 7.24 9.62
N VAL A 309 16.34 8.43 9.23
CA VAL A 309 17.19 9.29 10.03
C VAL A 309 16.35 10.43 10.60
N LYS A 310 16.32 10.59 11.92
CA LYS A 310 15.49 11.59 12.60
C LYS A 310 15.87 13.02 12.20
N VAL A 311 14.90 13.82 11.84
CA VAL A 311 15.06 15.26 11.58
C VAL A 311 15.23 15.98 12.93
N ARG A 312 16.27 16.81 13.03
CA ARG A 312 16.56 17.59 14.24
C ARG A 312 15.87 18.95 14.23
N ASP A 313 15.77 19.56 13.06
CA ASP A 313 15.23 20.90 12.85
C ASP A 313 14.19 20.86 11.72
N PRO A 314 12.89 20.87 12.06
CA PRO A 314 11.80 20.89 11.07
C PRO A 314 11.75 22.17 10.22
N ASP A 315 12.15 23.33 10.78
CA ASP A 315 12.15 24.59 10.05
C ASP A 315 13.24 24.58 8.97
N ALA A 316 14.42 24.08 9.30
CA ALA A 316 15.48 23.89 8.33
C ALA A 316 15.10 22.88 7.24
N LEU A 317 14.31 21.86 7.58
CA LEU A 317 13.76 20.92 6.59
C LEU A 317 12.80 21.61 5.63
N ALA A 318 11.91 22.46 6.11
CA ALA A 318 10.98 23.24 5.29
C ALA A 318 11.74 24.18 4.33
N ASP A 319 12.83 24.82 4.79
CA ASP A 319 13.70 25.66 3.97
C ASP A 319 14.43 24.90 2.86
N VAL A 320 14.54 23.58 2.95
CA VAL A 320 15.07 22.71 1.90
C VAL A 320 13.96 22.21 0.96
N LEU A 321 12.82 21.79 1.50
CA LEU A 321 11.66 21.27 0.76
C LEU A 321 10.75 22.41 0.25
N CYS A 322 11.33 23.37 -0.44
CA CYS A 322 10.65 24.48 -1.08
C CYS A 322 11.31 24.80 -2.43
N VAL A 323 10.68 25.61 -3.25
CA VAL A 323 11.26 26.07 -4.52
C VAL A 323 12.26 27.16 -4.24
N HIS A 324 13.47 27.04 -4.78
CA HIS A 324 14.53 28.04 -4.68
C HIS A 324 14.70 28.79 -5.99
N GLN A 325 14.60 30.13 -5.95
CA GLN A 325 14.90 30.97 -7.09
C GLN A 325 15.84 32.11 -6.70
N ASN A 326 16.92 32.28 -7.46
CA ASN A 326 17.84 33.40 -7.27
C ASN A 326 17.26 34.66 -7.95
N ARG A 327 17.29 35.78 -7.26
CA ARG A 327 16.85 37.09 -7.75
C ARG A 327 17.87 38.18 -7.39
N VAL A 328 17.89 39.24 -8.15
CA VAL A 328 18.69 40.44 -7.86
C VAL A 328 17.74 41.53 -7.32
N VAL A 329 18.14 42.14 -6.22
CA VAL A 329 17.36 43.23 -5.59
C VAL A 329 17.42 44.48 -6.46
N ALA A 330 16.28 45.08 -6.76
CA ALA A 330 16.12 46.28 -7.56
C ALA A 330 16.59 47.56 -6.80
N ARG A 331 16.61 48.71 -7.49
CA ARG A 331 17.11 49.98 -6.92
C ARG A 331 16.26 50.50 -5.77
N ASP A 332 15.00 50.19 -5.76
CA ASP A 332 13.99 50.53 -4.74
C ASP A 332 13.96 49.52 -3.57
N ASN A 333 14.96 48.64 -3.48
CA ASN A 333 15.06 47.57 -2.47
C ASN A 333 13.90 46.57 -2.55
N THR A 334 13.34 46.34 -3.73
CA THR A 334 12.30 45.36 -4.01
C THR A 334 12.84 44.16 -4.78
N ILE A 335 12.09 43.06 -4.77
CA ILE A 335 12.35 41.85 -5.56
C ILE A 335 11.08 41.54 -6.35
N SER A 336 11.20 41.40 -7.67
CA SER A 336 10.11 40.90 -8.51
C SER A 336 10.11 39.37 -8.51
N TYR A 337 8.96 38.80 -8.15
CA TYR A 337 8.77 37.34 -8.13
C TYR A 337 7.32 37.02 -8.56
N GLU A 338 7.13 36.31 -9.66
CA GLU A 338 5.84 35.87 -10.19
C GLU A 338 4.77 36.98 -10.20
N SER A 339 5.09 38.10 -10.84
CA SER A 339 4.24 39.33 -10.94
C SER A 339 3.99 40.03 -9.60
N ARG A 340 4.61 39.60 -8.49
CA ARG A 340 4.57 40.27 -7.18
C ARG A 340 5.81 41.13 -6.99
N SER A 341 5.69 42.23 -6.26
CA SER A 341 6.80 43.08 -5.85
C SER A 341 6.98 43.01 -4.34
N LEU A 342 8.06 42.35 -3.90
CA LEU A 342 8.33 42.06 -2.50
C LEU A 342 9.32 43.09 -1.94
N GLN A 343 8.86 43.96 -1.03
CA GLN A 343 9.67 45.01 -0.41
C GLN A 343 10.53 44.46 0.71
N LEU A 344 11.85 44.58 0.63
CA LEU A 344 12.74 44.16 1.72
C LEU A 344 12.74 45.16 2.89
N PRO A 345 12.60 44.69 4.14
CA PRO A 345 12.66 45.58 5.30
C PRO A 345 14.10 46.10 5.51
N GLN A 346 14.17 47.30 6.03
CA GLN A 346 15.43 47.90 6.51
C GLN A 346 15.85 47.19 7.81
N SER A 347 17.12 46.96 7.98
CA SER A 347 17.67 46.41 9.22
C SER A 347 18.78 47.32 9.76
N SER A 348 18.97 47.33 11.08
CA SER A 348 20.06 48.06 11.74
C SER A 348 21.45 47.68 11.22
N ALA A 349 21.62 46.42 10.77
CA ALA A 349 22.89 45.92 10.25
C ALA A 349 23.15 46.33 8.79
N ARG A 350 22.09 46.53 8.00
CA ARG A 350 22.18 46.88 6.58
C ARG A 350 20.93 47.64 6.13
N PRO A 351 21.08 48.92 5.73
CA PRO A 351 19.92 49.76 5.39
C PRO A 351 19.23 49.33 4.10
N HIS A 352 19.95 48.75 3.14
CA HIS A 352 19.39 48.25 1.87
C HIS A 352 20.19 47.07 1.30
N TYR A 353 19.55 46.32 0.42
CA TYR A 353 20.13 45.16 -0.27
C TYR A 353 20.25 45.37 -1.79
N VAL A 354 20.17 46.62 -2.27
CA VAL A 354 20.20 46.99 -3.70
C VAL A 354 21.37 46.26 -4.42
N LYS A 355 21.06 45.66 -5.58
CA LYS A 355 21.97 44.83 -6.40
C LYS A 355 22.52 43.58 -5.72
N ALA A 356 22.09 43.22 -4.52
CA ALA A 356 22.48 41.94 -3.89
C ALA A 356 21.75 40.78 -4.56
N ASN A 357 22.46 39.64 -4.67
CA ASN A 357 21.83 38.37 -5.02
C ASN A 357 21.15 37.79 -3.78
N VAL A 358 19.87 37.52 -3.89
CA VAL A 358 19.05 36.93 -2.85
C VAL A 358 18.37 35.66 -3.40
N ARG A 359 17.97 34.77 -2.50
CA ARG A 359 17.22 33.59 -2.86
C ARG A 359 15.81 33.72 -2.32
N VAL A 360 14.85 33.55 -3.19
CA VAL A 360 13.44 33.43 -2.83
C VAL A 360 13.16 31.94 -2.58
N HIS A 361 12.60 31.61 -1.43
CA HIS A 361 12.05 30.31 -1.09
C HIS A 361 10.52 30.42 -1.19
N GLU A 362 9.92 29.57 -2.01
CA GLU A 362 8.48 29.42 -2.11
C GLU A 362 8.09 28.07 -1.51
N TYR A 363 7.34 28.13 -0.41
CA TYR A 363 6.90 26.95 0.32
C TYR A 363 5.67 26.31 -0.33
N PRO A 364 5.36 25.03 -0.01
CA PRO A 364 4.21 24.32 -0.58
C PRO A 364 2.85 24.98 -0.34
N ASP A 365 2.71 25.77 0.72
CA ASP A 365 1.51 26.55 1.05
C ASP A 365 1.40 27.90 0.30
N GLY A 366 2.38 28.19 -0.58
CA GLY A 366 2.46 29.42 -1.35
C GLY A 366 3.10 30.60 -0.61
N THR A 367 3.44 30.47 0.67
CA THR A 367 4.17 31.50 1.40
C THR A 367 5.58 31.66 0.88
N LEU A 368 6.16 32.84 1.06
CA LEU A 368 7.48 33.18 0.52
C LEU A 368 8.43 33.63 1.63
N ALA A 369 9.70 33.24 1.52
CA ALA A 369 10.77 33.79 2.35
C ALA A 369 11.95 34.23 1.49
N ILE A 370 12.60 35.32 1.86
CA ILE A 370 13.77 35.84 1.16
C ILE A 370 15.01 35.64 2.01
N PHE A 371 16.03 35.06 1.40
CA PHE A 371 17.31 34.78 2.03
C PHE A 371 18.46 35.51 1.35
N HIS A 372 19.37 36.05 2.15
CA HIS A 372 20.67 36.52 1.70
C HIS A 372 21.76 35.70 2.39
N GLY A 373 22.37 34.80 1.64
CA GLY A 373 23.20 33.74 2.22
C GLY A 373 22.37 32.85 3.17
N PRO A 374 22.81 32.58 4.38
CA PRO A 374 22.08 31.77 5.36
C PRO A 374 21.01 32.58 6.13
N ARG A 375 20.96 33.91 5.94
CA ARG A 375 20.09 34.79 6.72
C ARG A 375 18.73 34.97 6.05
N ARG A 376 17.65 34.66 6.74
CA ARG A 376 16.27 35.02 6.37
C ARG A 376 16.06 36.50 6.58
N LEU A 377 15.66 37.23 5.54
CA LEU A 377 15.45 38.69 5.56
C LEU A 377 14.00 39.04 5.87
N ALA A 378 13.06 38.36 5.22
CA ALA A 378 11.63 38.63 5.35
C ALA A 378 10.82 37.39 4.92
N CYS A 379 9.57 37.34 5.40
CA CYS A 379 8.55 36.39 4.98
C CYS A 379 7.34 37.11 4.43
N TYR A 380 6.61 36.46 3.50
CA TYR A 380 5.44 37.04 2.84
C TYR A 380 4.34 35.98 2.71
N THR A 381 3.09 36.43 2.68
CA THR A 381 1.96 35.58 2.34
C THR A 381 2.00 35.16 0.87
N ALA A 382 1.11 34.25 0.48
CA ALA A 382 0.97 33.84 -0.93
C ALA A 382 0.63 35.02 -1.86
N GLU A 383 0.01 36.07 -1.36
CA GLU A 383 -0.35 37.30 -2.09
C GLU A 383 0.82 38.29 -2.17
N GLY A 384 1.90 38.08 -1.41
CA GLY A 384 3.09 38.94 -1.37
C GLY A 384 3.04 40.02 -0.29
N GLU A 385 2.11 39.92 0.68
CA GLU A 385 2.07 40.82 1.84
C GLU A 385 3.11 40.38 2.88
N GLN A 386 3.87 41.37 3.42
CA GLN A 386 4.92 41.06 4.38
C GLN A 386 4.35 40.60 5.72
N ILE A 387 4.83 39.45 6.22
CA ILE A 387 4.52 38.93 7.55
C ILE A 387 5.50 39.59 8.55
N VAL A 388 5.00 40.46 9.43
CA VAL A 388 5.82 41.31 10.34
C VAL A 388 6.29 40.55 11.59
N ASP A 389 5.60 39.50 12.00
CA ASP A 389 5.83 38.78 13.29
C ASP A 389 6.61 37.49 13.17
N VAL A 390 7.63 37.40 12.32
CA VAL A 390 8.51 36.23 12.32
C VAL A 390 9.70 36.53 13.24
N PRO A 391 9.91 35.78 14.37
CA PRO A 391 11.11 35.92 15.15
C PRO A 391 12.31 35.59 14.24
N ILE A 392 13.24 36.55 14.12
CA ILE A 392 14.50 36.34 13.39
C ILE A 392 15.26 35.23 14.12
N VAL A 393 15.10 34.00 13.66
CA VAL A 393 15.90 32.87 14.18
C VAL A 393 17.35 33.18 13.85
N ARG A 394 18.15 33.39 14.89
CA ARG A 394 19.60 33.59 14.76
C ARG A 394 20.17 32.39 14.04
N SER A 395 20.89 32.62 12.96
CA SER A 395 21.61 31.59 12.23
C SER A 395 22.43 30.76 13.21
N VAL A 396 22.13 29.48 13.29
CA VAL A 396 23.04 28.52 13.91
C VAL A 396 24.28 28.51 13.02
N THR A 397 25.37 29.03 13.53
CA THR A 397 26.68 28.93 12.89
C THR A 397 26.93 27.43 12.66
N PRO A 398 27.32 27.00 11.47
CA PRO A 398 27.68 25.58 11.28
C PRO A 398 28.78 25.28 12.30
N CYS A 399 28.52 24.28 13.15
CA CYS A 399 29.49 23.81 14.10
C CYS A 399 30.68 23.26 13.30
N SER A 400 31.74 24.06 13.22
CA SER A 400 33.02 23.58 12.67
C SER A 400 33.44 22.37 13.51
N PRO A 401 33.91 21.27 12.92
CA PRO A 401 34.40 20.15 13.70
C PRO A 401 35.47 20.66 14.66
N PRO A 402 35.51 20.22 15.92
CA PRO A 402 36.49 20.68 16.90
C PRO A 402 37.88 20.47 16.33
N SER A 403 38.69 21.53 16.31
CA SER A 403 40.08 21.45 15.87
C SER A 403 40.80 20.47 16.80
N ARG A 404 41.74 19.67 16.29
CA ARG A 404 42.55 18.74 17.07
C ARG A 404 43.17 19.35 18.36
N ARG A 405 43.39 20.68 18.37
CA ARG A 405 43.89 21.43 19.56
C ARG A 405 42.89 21.49 20.71
N GLY A 406 41.57 21.44 20.44
CA GLY A 406 40.54 21.46 21.50
C GLY A 406 40.41 20.14 22.26
N LEU A 407 40.84 19.03 21.67
CA LEU A 407 40.87 17.73 22.34
C LEU A 407 42.05 17.62 23.32
N GLU A 408 43.22 18.14 22.92
CA GLU A 408 44.41 18.11 23.79
C GLU A 408 44.28 19.00 25.06
N THR A 409 43.54 20.13 24.96
CA THR A 409 43.28 20.99 26.14
C THR A 409 42.26 20.38 27.10
N ALA A 410 41.23 19.67 26.59
CA ALA A 410 40.25 19.02 27.43
C ALA A 410 40.83 17.81 28.21
N GLU A 411 41.74 17.07 27.58
CA GLU A 411 42.48 15.98 28.28
C GLU A 411 43.45 16.52 29.34
N HIS A 412 44.04 17.69 29.10
CA HIS A 412 44.96 18.31 30.07
C HIS A 412 44.23 18.91 31.28
N GLU A 413 43.04 19.50 31.09
CA GLU A 413 42.17 19.96 32.19
C GLU A 413 41.61 18.81 33.03
N ALA A 414 41.24 17.68 32.40
CA ALA A 414 40.75 16.51 33.12
C ALA A 414 41.81 15.83 34.00
N MET A 415 43.10 15.94 33.66
CA MET A 415 44.19 15.45 34.47
C MET A 415 44.48 16.34 35.70
N LEU A 416 44.16 17.63 35.67
CA LEU A 416 44.35 18.55 36.76
C LEU A 416 43.23 18.49 37.84
N GLU A 417 42.04 17.96 37.50
CA GLU A 417 40.89 17.87 38.41
C GLU A 417 40.80 16.58 39.23
N GLY A 418 41.81 15.70 39.19
CA GLY A 418 41.93 14.56 40.10
C GLY A 418 40.78 13.53 40.09
N ARG A 419 40.04 13.41 39.01
CA ARG A 419 39.01 12.37 38.85
C ARG A 419 39.65 11.05 38.37
N PRO A 420 39.35 9.90 39.04
CA PRO A 420 39.91 8.62 38.62
C PRO A 420 39.39 8.23 37.22
N ALA A 421 40.33 7.95 36.34
CA ALA A 421 40.04 7.41 35.01
C ALA A 421 39.31 6.06 35.16
N LEU A 422 38.16 5.94 34.54
CA LEU A 422 37.46 4.66 34.37
C LEU A 422 38.31 3.79 33.43
N THR A 423 39.09 2.89 34.02
CA THR A 423 39.81 1.85 33.26
C THR A 423 38.83 0.91 32.60
N ALA A 424 38.80 0.94 31.29
CA ALA A 424 38.13 -0.07 30.46
C ALA A 424 38.86 -1.41 30.65
N SER A 425 38.25 -2.29 31.44
CA SER A 425 38.66 -3.69 31.56
C SER A 425 38.40 -4.42 30.26
N ALA A 426 39.44 -4.62 29.46
CA ALA A 426 39.47 -5.55 28.33
C ALA A 426 39.39 -6.98 28.90
N ARG A 427 38.23 -7.62 28.83
CA ARG A 427 38.11 -9.06 29.00
C ARG A 427 38.58 -9.75 27.74
N ALA A 428 39.69 -10.48 27.88
CA ALA A 428 40.22 -11.40 26.91
C ALA A 428 39.19 -12.49 26.56
N VAL A 429 38.96 -12.69 25.26
CA VAL A 429 38.25 -13.85 24.69
C VAL A 429 39.28 -14.95 24.48
N PRO A 430 39.03 -16.21 24.91
CA PRO A 430 39.98 -17.30 24.75
C PRO A 430 40.09 -17.73 23.29
N ASP A 431 41.32 -17.89 22.85
CA ASP A 431 41.77 -18.48 21.58
C ASP A 431 41.45 -19.99 21.57
N ALA A 432 40.44 -20.40 20.82
CA ALA A 432 40.25 -21.81 20.44
C ALA A 432 39.39 -21.85 19.18
N LEU A 433 40.07 -22.02 18.07
CA LEU A 433 39.66 -22.69 16.83
C LEU A 433 40.36 -22.06 15.60
N ARG A 434 41.67 -22.25 15.54
CA ARG A 434 42.39 -22.28 14.28
C ARG A 434 42.61 -23.75 13.92
N ARG A 435 42.10 -24.13 12.77
CA ARG A 435 42.37 -25.28 11.85
C ARG A 435 41.20 -25.30 10.86
N ASP A 436 41.29 -25.37 9.55
CA ASP A 436 42.36 -25.75 8.65
C ASP A 436 42.05 -25.06 7.31
N GLU A 437 43.07 -24.46 6.71
CA GLU A 437 43.09 -24.09 5.27
C GLU A 437 43.33 -25.37 4.47
N GLU A 438 42.41 -25.74 3.58
CA GLU A 438 42.69 -26.68 2.51
C GLU A 438 42.55 -25.99 1.15
N THR A 439 43.71 -25.91 0.53
CA THR A 439 44.00 -25.47 -0.83
C THR A 439 43.38 -26.40 -1.88
N VAL A 440 42.66 -25.83 -2.86
CA VAL A 440 42.33 -26.51 -4.12
C VAL A 440 42.82 -25.69 -5.31
N PRO A 441 43.47 -26.31 -6.31
CA PRO A 441 44.30 -25.63 -7.29
C PRO A 441 43.52 -25.07 -8.49
N ARG A 442 44.06 -23.98 -9.03
CA ARG A 442 43.71 -23.40 -10.34
C ARG A 442 44.12 -24.37 -11.47
N SER A 443 43.22 -24.60 -12.43
CA SER A 443 43.59 -25.08 -13.76
C SER A 443 43.22 -24.03 -14.81
N ASN A 444 44.27 -23.48 -15.41
CA ASN A 444 44.23 -22.75 -16.68
C ASN A 444 43.85 -23.70 -17.81
N LYS A 445 43.05 -23.21 -18.75
CA LYS A 445 43.19 -23.54 -20.18
C LYS A 445 42.69 -22.36 -21.02
N GLU A 446 43.66 -21.72 -21.65
CA GLU A 446 43.56 -20.98 -22.90
C GLU A 446 43.13 -21.90 -24.05
N THR A 447 42.42 -21.37 -25.02
CA THR A 447 42.72 -21.38 -26.47
C THR A 447 41.57 -20.66 -27.21
N ASP A 448 41.93 -19.54 -27.87
CA ASP A 448 41.91 -19.30 -29.31
C ASP A 448 40.63 -19.69 -30.08
N GLY A 449 39.92 -18.72 -30.74
CA GLY A 449 40.29 -18.02 -31.90
C GLY A 449 39.26 -18.09 -33.00
N LYS A 450 38.93 -16.97 -33.66
CA LYS A 450 38.31 -16.80 -35.01
C LYS A 450 36.80 -17.09 -35.14
N GLY A 451 35.90 -16.14 -35.45
CA GLY A 451 35.96 -15.20 -36.58
C GLY A 451 34.99 -15.61 -37.68
N ARG A 452 34.16 -14.63 -38.15
CA ARG A 452 33.28 -14.56 -39.34
C ARG A 452 31.78 -14.79 -39.08
N SER A 453 30.95 -13.75 -39.16
CA SER A 453 30.46 -12.99 -40.34
C SER A 453 29.46 -13.76 -41.21
N CYS A 454 28.31 -13.11 -41.38
CA CYS A 454 27.45 -12.98 -42.56
C CYS A 454 26.12 -13.75 -42.65
N ARG A 455 25.08 -12.90 -42.72
CA ARG A 455 23.97 -12.87 -43.72
C ARG A 455 22.91 -13.97 -43.72
N ALA A 456 21.71 -13.57 -43.40
CA ALA A 456 20.59 -13.22 -44.31
C ALA A 456 19.89 -14.38 -45.04
N CYS A 457 18.62 -14.29 -45.01
CA CYS A 457 17.58 -14.68 -46.01
C CYS A 457 16.62 -15.77 -45.60
N SER A 458 15.38 -15.33 -45.34
CA SER A 458 14.17 -15.60 -46.16
C SER A 458 13.61 -17.02 -46.27
N GLY A 459 12.31 -17.16 -46.02
CA GLY A 459 11.44 -18.03 -46.79
C GLY A 459 10.57 -18.99 -45.98
N ILE A 460 9.34 -18.61 -45.64
CA ILE A 460 8.07 -19.12 -46.15
C ILE A 460 8.00 -20.67 -46.36
N THR A 461 7.08 -21.37 -45.67
CA THR A 461 5.89 -22.02 -46.22
C THR A 461 5.34 -23.14 -45.33
N LEU A 462 4.09 -23.00 -44.88
CA LEU A 462 2.92 -23.89 -44.77
C LEU A 462 3.07 -25.45 -44.68
N ILE A 463 2.53 -26.00 -43.54
CA ILE A 463 1.45 -27.02 -43.35
C ILE A 463 1.49 -28.32 -44.21
N PRO A 464 1.05 -29.55 -43.77
CA PRO A 464 0.02 -29.90 -42.79
C PRO A 464 0.18 -31.23 -41.97
N ALA A 465 -0.64 -31.31 -40.93
CA ALA A 465 -1.48 -32.40 -40.41
C ALA A 465 -1.02 -33.86 -40.26
N GLY A 466 -1.31 -34.38 -39.02
CA GLY A 466 -1.91 -35.66 -38.79
C GLY A 466 -1.27 -36.53 -37.71
N PRO A 467 -2.00 -37.40 -37.06
CA PRO A 467 -2.01 -37.55 -35.62
C PRO A 467 -1.22 -38.77 -35.12
N SER A 468 -0.77 -38.75 -33.88
CA SER A 468 -0.40 -39.98 -33.14
C SER A 468 -0.61 -39.83 -31.64
N THR A 469 -1.41 -40.72 -31.13
CA THR A 469 -1.73 -41.08 -29.76
C THR A 469 -0.48 -41.48 -28.96
N ALA A 470 -0.27 -40.86 -27.80
CA ALA A 470 0.51 -41.46 -26.74
C ALA A 470 -0.02 -40.99 -25.37
N SER A 471 -0.36 -41.97 -24.56
CA SER A 471 -0.89 -41.92 -23.21
C SER A 471 0.12 -41.35 -22.21
N ASP A 472 -0.35 -40.36 -21.41
CA ASP A 472 0.37 -39.79 -20.27
C ASP A 472 0.31 -40.72 -19.04
N PRO A 473 1.41 -40.79 -18.26
CA PRO A 473 1.41 -41.49 -16.99
C PRO A 473 0.76 -40.65 -15.85
N PRO A 474 0.25 -41.29 -14.77
CA PRO A 474 -0.52 -40.60 -13.74
C PRO A 474 0.37 -39.71 -12.85
N ARG A 475 -0.12 -38.50 -12.58
CA ARG A 475 0.48 -37.51 -11.66
C ARG A 475 0.37 -37.99 -10.21
N PRO A 476 1.40 -37.75 -9.37
CA PRO A 476 1.34 -38.06 -7.96
C PRO A 476 0.42 -37.10 -7.19
N LEU A 477 -0.28 -37.66 -6.22
CA LEU A 477 -1.20 -37.01 -5.30
C LEU A 477 -0.48 -36.01 -4.40
N ASN A 478 -1.01 -34.79 -4.35
CA ASN A 478 -0.53 -33.66 -3.56
C ASN A 478 -0.94 -33.85 -2.07
N PRO A 479 -0.02 -33.71 -1.10
CA PRO A 479 -0.37 -33.84 0.31
C PRO A 479 -1.16 -32.61 0.79
N LYS A 480 -2.09 -32.86 1.68
CA LYS A 480 -3.04 -31.95 2.31
C LYS A 480 -2.37 -30.65 2.79
N ARG A 481 -2.83 -29.50 2.27
CA ARG A 481 -2.56 -28.20 2.88
C ARG A 481 -3.31 -28.11 4.21
N THR A 482 -2.59 -28.14 5.29
CA THR A 482 -3.03 -27.63 6.59
C THR A 482 -3.17 -26.12 6.46
N ASN A 483 -4.38 -25.63 6.70
CA ASN A 483 -4.67 -24.21 6.83
C ASN A 483 -4.10 -23.70 8.15
N ASP A 484 -2.87 -23.26 8.15
CA ASP A 484 -2.38 -22.34 9.18
C ASP A 484 -2.93 -20.95 8.88
N VAL A 485 -4.01 -20.64 9.56
CA VAL A 485 -4.55 -19.30 9.70
C VAL A 485 -3.56 -18.51 10.56
N LEU A 486 -2.61 -17.84 9.92
CA LEU A 486 -1.79 -16.80 10.57
C LEU A 486 -2.73 -15.76 11.18
N ARG A 487 -2.88 -15.79 12.48
CA ARG A 487 -3.52 -14.74 13.28
C ARG A 487 -2.72 -13.44 13.06
N LYS A 488 -3.39 -12.44 12.52
CA LYS A 488 -2.87 -11.07 12.49
C LYS A 488 -2.75 -10.58 13.94
N PRO A 489 -1.68 -9.82 14.29
CA PRO A 489 -1.56 -9.27 15.63
C PRO A 489 -2.71 -8.32 15.95
N ASP A 490 -3.16 -8.37 17.20
CA ASP A 490 -4.34 -7.68 17.78
C ASP A 490 -4.18 -6.14 17.93
N ASN A 491 -3.38 -5.48 17.10
CA ASN A 491 -3.10 -4.03 17.21
C ASN A 491 -4.25 -3.11 16.77
N CYS A 492 -5.41 -3.65 16.40
CA CYS A 492 -6.57 -2.85 15.99
C CYS A 492 -7.56 -2.53 17.13
N LYS A 493 -7.23 -2.85 18.40
CA LYS A 493 -8.19 -2.67 19.51
C LYS A 493 -8.25 -1.26 20.10
N SER A 494 -7.35 -0.34 19.76
CA SER A 494 -7.25 0.99 20.40
C SER A 494 -7.97 2.15 19.69
N TYR A 495 -8.66 1.95 18.58
CA TYR A 495 -9.37 3.01 17.86
C TYR A 495 -10.89 2.96 18.03
N GLY A 496 -11.37 2.69 19.22
CA GLY A 496 -12.79 2.53 19.55
C GLY A 496 -13.53 3.78 20.01
N GLN A 497 -12.93 4.97 20.00
CA GLN A 497 -13.62 6.22 20.39
C GLN A 497 -13.36 7.32 19.36
N LEU A 498 -14.15 7.33 18.29
CA LEU A 498 -14.31 8.50 17.43
C LEU A 498 -15.32 9.43 18.09
N ARG A 499 -14.86 10.56 18.65
CA ARG A 499 -15.72 11.67 19.08
C ARG A 499 -16.46 12.24 17.88
N ALA A 500 -17.75 12.44 18.03
CA ALA A 500 -18.60 13.12 17.07
C ALA A 500 -18.03 14.52 16.74
N TYR A 501 -17.89 14.81 15.47
CA TYR A 501 -17.54 16.14 14.98
C TYR A 501 -18.77 17.04 15.12
N SER A 502 -18.75 17.98 16.06
CA SER A 502 -19.64 19.14 16.10
C SER A 502 -18.87 20.33 15.58
N GLY A 503 -19.10 20.72 14.36
CA GLY A 503 -18.54 21.93 13.76
C GLY A 503 -19.64 22.68 13.01
N GLY A 504 -19.97 23.89 13.50
CA GLY A 504 -20.62 24.96 12.75
C GLY A 504 -22.13 24.86 12.58
N GLU A 505 -22.82 25.68 13.31
CA GLU A 505 -24.23 26.03 13.11
C GLU A 505 -24.49 26.48 11.67
N HIS A 506 -25.20 25.67 10.89
CA HIS A 506 -26.11 26.15 9.85
C HIS A 506 -27.29 25.19 9.76
N ASP A 507 -28.48 25.75 9.85
CA ASP A 507 -29.78 25.10 9.81
C ASP A 507 -29.93 24.04 8.73
N ALA A 508 -30.05 22.77 9.15
CA ALA A 508 -30.66 21.72 8.38
C ALA A 508 -31.37 20.77 9.36
N THR A 509 -32.57 21.14 9.73
CA THR A 509 -33.53 20.26 10.38
C THR A 509 -33.86 19.12 9.42
N GLY A 510 -33.39 17.90 9.75
CA GLY A 510 -33.78 16.69 9.03
C GLY A 510 -32.77 15.54 8.99
N PHE A 511 -31.50 15.78 9.28
CA PHE A 511 -30.46 14.72 9.12
C PHE A 511 -29.82 14.21 10.43
N ALA A 512 -30.12 14.87 11.55
CA ALA A 512 -29.44 14.56 12.84
C ALA A 512 -29.92 13.28 13.51
N SER A 513 -31.08 12.73 13.15
CA SER A 513 -31.63 11.53 13.80
C SER A 513 -31.07 10.20 13.27
N THR A 514 -30.50 10.19 12.06
CA THR A 514 -29.99 8.96 11.43
C THR A 514 -28.52 8.67 11.78
N VAL A 515 -27.73 9.70 12.12
CA VAL A 515 -26.31 9.54 12.44
C VAL A 515 -26.10 9.11 13.91
N SER A 516 -26.99 9.50 14.83
CA SER A 516 -26.89 9.12 16.25
C SER A 516 -27.26 7.67 16.52
N ALA A 517 -27.95 6.99 15.59
CA ALA A 517 -28.30 5.58 15.67
C ALA A 517 -27.25 4.66 15.00
N MET A 518 -26.23 5.22 14.32
CA MET A 518 -25.20 4.46 13.61
C MET A 518 -23.79 4.54 14.26
N LEU A 519 -23.64 5.23 15.36
CA LEU A 519 -22.50 5.13 16.27
C LEU A 519 -22.92 4.31 17.49
#